data_eef706854fb4f10de730769a834ab600
#
_entry.id   eef706854fb4f10de730769a834ab600
#
_cell.length_a   1.000
_cell.length_b   1.000
_cell.length_c   1.000
_cell.angle_alpha   90.00
_cell.angle_beta   90.00
_cell.angle_gamma   90.00
#
_symmetry.space_group_name_H-M   'P 1'
#
loop_
_entity.id
_entity.type
_entity.pdbx_description
1 polymer ?
#
loop_
_entity_poly.entity_id
_entity_poly.type
_entity_poly.pdbx_seq_one_letter_code
_entity_poly.pdbx_strand_id
1 'polypeptide(L)'
;QGVSSAASDVYKRQGIVNAGQLEIYDEIPAQLREKVEDVVLNRTPHGTDALLAIADDYKGGGATKEVENEEWRSLPVEKRLEHALVKGITAFIVEDTEECRQQCARPIEVIEGPLMNGMNVVGDLFGAGKMFLPQVVKSARVMKQAVAHLIPFIEAEKGDKPEAKGKILMATVKGDVHDIGKNIVGVVLGCNGYDIVDLGVMVPAEKILQTAREQKCDIIGLSGLITPSLDEMVHVAREMQRQGFELPLMIGGATTSKAHTAVKIEPKYSNDAVIYVTDASRAVGVATQLLSKELKPGFVEKTRLEYVDVRERTANRSARTDRLSYAQAIAAKPQYDWASYQPAVPSFTGVKVLEDIDLRTLAEYICLLYTSPSPRD
;
A
#
# COMPACT_ATOMS: atom_id res chain seq x y z
N GLN A 1 -9.04 -13.40 -1.54
CA GLN A 1 -8.07 -13.75 -2.61
C GLN A 1 -8.76 -14.35 -3.84
N GLY A 2 -9.83 -15.18 -3.66
CA GLY A 2 -10.52 -15.84 -4.77
C GLY A 2 -11.35 -14.93 -5.68
N VAL A 3 -11.81 -13.78 -5.20
CA VAL A 3 -12.72 -12.92 -5.97
C VAL A 3 -11.98 -12.08 -7.02
N SER A 4 -10.75 -11.65 -6.75
CA SER A 4 -9.96 -10.85 -7.69
C SER A 4 -9.47 -11.67 -8.88
N SER A 5 -8.98 -12.89 -8.64
CA SER A 5 -8.57 -13.80 -9.70
C SER A 5 -9.76 -14.32 -10.53
N ALA A 6 -10.89 -14.63 -9.88
CA ALA A 6 -12.11 -15.05 -10.56
C ALA A 6 -12.71 -13.93 -11.42
N ALA A 7 -12.72 -12.69 -10.95
CA ALA A 7 -13.18 -11.54 -11.73
C ALA A 7 -12.27 -11.25 -12.92
N SER A 8 -10.97 -11.40 -12.79
CA SER A 8 -10.00 -11.29 -13.87
C SER A 8 -10.18 -12.41 -14.90
N ASP A 9 -10.46 -13.63 -14.45
CA ASP A 9 -10.64 -14.81 -15.30
C ASP A 9 -11.95 -14.77 -16.09
N VAL A 10 -13.05 -14.35 -15.45
CA VAL A 10 -14.38 -14.33 -16.10
C VAL A 10 -14.55 -13.17 -17.07
N TYR A 11 -14.02 -11.99 -16.74
CA TYR A 11 -14.33 -10.77 -17.52
C TYR A 11 -13.25 -10.33 -18.48
N LYS A 12 -12.01 -10.56 -18.20
CA LYS A 12 -10.98 -9.83 -18.93
C LYS A 12 -9.91 -10.68 -19.56
N ARG A 13 -9.50 -11.79 -19.02
CA ARG A 13 -8.35 -12.55 -19.55
C ARG A 13 -7.29 -11.67 -20.23
N GLN A 14 -7.23 -10.40 -19.80
CA GLN A 14 -6.43 -9.34 -20.38
C GLN A 14 -5.70 -8.60 -19.26
N GLY A 15 -4.40 -8.43 -19.41
CA GLY A 15 -3.57 -7.59 -18.54
C GLY A 15 -3.19 -6.31 -19.29
N ILE A 16 -3.07 -5.21 -18.54
CA ILE A 16 -2.42 -3.99 -19.05
C ILE A 16 -0.93 -4.18 -18.82
N VAL A 17 -0.15 -4.22 -19.91
CA VAL A 17 1.28 -4.48 -19.86
C VAL A 17 2.03 -3.47 -20.73
N ASN A 18 3.30 -3.24 -20.41
CA ASN A 18 4.20 -2.51 -21.29
C ASN A 18 4.71 -3.46 -22.38
N ALA A 19 4.21 -3.30 -23.60
CA ALA A 19 4.55 -4.19 -24.72
C ALA A 19 6.06 -4.21 -25.02
N GLY A 20 6.80 -3.13 -24.77
CA GLY A 20 8.25 -3.09 -24.96
C GLY A 20 9.06 -3.86 -23.92
N GLN A 21 8.41 -4.38 -22.89
CA GLN A 21 9.04 -5.18 -21.82
C GLN A 21 8.58 -6.65 -21.82
N LEU A 22 7.77 -7.03 -22.82
CA LEU A 22 7.33 -8.42 -22.95
C LEU A 22 8.43 -9.25 -23.63
N GLU A 23 8.72 -10.39 -23.04
CA GLU A 23 9.54 -11.43 -23.65
C GLU A 23 8.69 -12.32 -24.56
N ILE A 24 9.33 -12.91 -25.56
CA ILE A 24 8.69 -13.93 -26.39
C ILE A 24 8.47 -15.18 -25.53
N TYR A 25 7.22 -15.67 -25.48
CA TYR A 25 6.83 -16.76 -24.58
C TYR A 25 7.75 -17.99 -24.64
N ASP A 26 8.16 -18.39 -25.84
CA ASP A 26 9.02 -19.56 -26.06
C ASP A 26 10.49 -19.32 -25.66
N GLU A 27 10.89 -18.05 -25.54
CA GLU A 27 12.23 -17.65 -25.10
C GLU A 27 12.34 -17.51 -23.59
N ILE A 28 11.20 -17.49 -22.87
CA ILE A 28 11.18 -17.43 -21.41
C ILE A 28 11.81 -18.71 -20.85
N PRO A 29 12.82 -18.60 -19.96
CA PRO A 29 13.42 -19.76 -19.30
C PRO A 29 12.35 -20.67 -18.68
N ALA A 30 12.45 -21.98 -18.93
CA ALA A 30 11.40 -22.93 -18.56
C ALA A 30 10.99 -22.87 -17.09
N GLN A 31 11.95 -22.68 -16.19
CA GLN A 31 11.72 -22.54 -14.76
C GLN A 31 10.90 -21.28 -14.43
N LEU A 32 11.24 -20.14 -15.02
CA LEU A 32 10.50 -18.88 -14.82
C LEU A 32 9.09 -19.01 -15.39
N ARG A 33 8.95 -19.54 -16.60
CA ARG A 33 7.68 -19.74 -17.28
C ARG A 33 6.73 -20.59 -16.45
N GLU A 34 7.22 -21.74 -15.94
CA GLU A 34 6.41 -22.61 -15.07
C GLU A 34 5.91 -21.88 -13.82
N LYS A 35 6.78 -21.13 -13.13
CA LYS A 35 6.39 -20.40 -11.92
C LYS A 35 5.44 -19.24 -12.20
N VAL A 36 5.61 -18.54 -13.33
CA VAL A 36 4.66 -17.52 -13.78
C VAL A 36 3.30 -18.13 -14.09
N GLU A 37 3.27 -19.26 -14.82
CA GLU A 37 2.02 -19.97 -15.11
C GLU A 37 1.33 -20.51 -13.86
N ASP A 38 2.07 -21.00 -12.88
CA ASP A 38 1.53 -21.45 -11.60
C ASP A 38 0.75 -20.34 -10.89
N VAL A 39 1.24 -19.09 -10.98
CA VAL A 39 0.57 -17.91 -10.41
C VAL A 39 -0.61 -17.47 -11.26
N VAL A 40 -0.40 -17.28 -12.57
CA VAL A 40 -1.43 -16.74 -13.48
C VAL A 40 -2.61 -17.68 -13.60
N LEU A 41 -2.37 -18.98 -13.66
CA LEU A 41 -3.38 -20.02 -13.77
C LEU A 41 -3.86 -20.57 -12.42
N ASN A 42 -3.31 -20.02 -11.32
CA ASN A 42 -3.63 -20.44 -9.95
C ASN A 42 -3.51 -21.96 -9.75
N ARG A 43 -2.43 -22.57 -10.28
CA ARG A 43 -2.22 -24.02 -10.24
C ARG A 43 -1.87 -24.53 -8.84
N THR A 44 -1.19 -23.69 -8.02
CA THR A 44 -0.77 -24.06 -6.68
C THR A 44 -1.05 -22.92 -5.68
N PRO A 45 -1.41 -23.22 -4.43
CA PRO A 45 -1.61 -22.20 -3.40
C PRO A 45 -0.33 -21.45 -3.00
N HIS A 46 0.84 -22.00 -3.32
CA HIS A 46 2.18 -21.44 -3.02
C HIS A 46 2.87 -20.85 -4.26
N GLY A 47 2.18 -20.73 -5.40
CA GLY A 47 2.74 -20.24 -6.66
C GLY A 47 3.41 -18.87 -6.52
N THR A 48 2.77 -17.94 -5.82
CA THR A 48 3.33 -16.60 -5.58
C THR A 48 4.63 -16.64 -4.80
N ASP A 49 4.71 -17.47 -3.75
CA ASP A 49 5.93 -17.60 -2.95
C ASP A 49 7.07 -18.24 -3.77
N ALA A 50 6.75 -19.24 -4.58
CA ALA A 50 7.69 -19.92 -5.45
C ALA A 50 8.23 -18.99 -6.55
N LEU A 51 7.38 -18.12 -7.13
CA LEU A 51 7.81 -17.12 -8.11
C LEU A 51 8.67 -16.03 -7.46
N LEU A 52 8.29 -15.55 -6.28
CA LEU A 52 9.06 -14.55 -5.55
C LEU A 52 10.46 -15.07 -5.15
N ALA A 53 10.60 -16.37 -4.88
CA ALA A 53 11.87 -16.97 -4.52
C ALA A 53 12.91 -16.91 -5.66
N ILE A 54 12.46 -16.94 -6.92
CA ILE A 54 13.33 -16.90 -8.10
C ILE A 54 13.36 -15.53 -8.79
N ALA A 55 12.50 -14.58 -8.37
CA ALA A 55 12.34 -13.29 -9.05
C ALA A 55 13.64 -12.48 -9.12
N ASP A 56 14.50 -12.60 -8.11
CA ASP A 56 15.77 -11.87 -8.08
C ASP A 56 16.78 -12.40 -9.09
N ASP A 57 16.71 -13.67 -9.48
CA ASP A 57 17.58 -14.27 -10.50
C ASP A 57 17.28 -13.71 -11.92
N TYR A 58 16.12 -13.10 -12.10
CA TYR A 58 15.62 -12.60 -13.40
C TYR A 58 15.45 -11.07 -13.44
N LYS A 59 15.93 -10.33 -12.44
CA LYS A 59 15.91 -8.86 -12.46
C LYS A 59 16.94 -8.29 -13.43
N GLY A 60 16.46 -7.85 -14.60
CA GLY A 60 17.17 -6.99 -15.54
C GLY A 60 18.27 -7.70 -16.33
N GLY A 61 18.21 -7.59 -17.64
CA GLY A 61 19.11 -8.17 -18.60
C GLY A 61 20.58 -8.08 -18.21
N GLY A 62 21.19 -9.23 -17.91
CA GLY A 62 22.63 -9.41 -17.94
C GLY A 62 23.42 -8.84 -16.75
N ALA A 63 22.79 -8.49 -15.65
CA ALA A 63 23.52 -8.26 -14.43
C ALA A 63 23.97 -9.62 -13.88
N THR A 64 25.28 -9.89 -14.00
CA THR A 64 26.00 -10.85 -13.18
C THR A 64 25.33 -10.95 -11.81
N LYS A 65 25.08 -12.21 -11.33
CA LYS A 65 24.89 -12.44 -9.89
C LYS A 65 25.92 -11.54 -9.20
N GLU A 66 25.47 -10.47 -8.57
CA GLU A 66 26.26 -9.90 -7.49
C GLU A 66 26.40 -11.09 -6.55
N VAL A 67 27.60 -11.66 -6.51
CA VAL A 67 28.06 -12.45 -5.39
C VAL A 67 27.70 -11.55 -4.22
N GLU A 68 26.68 -11.91 -3.45
CA GLU A 68 26.31 -11.15 -2.27
C GLU A 68 27.59 -11.02 -1.48
N ASN A 69 28.14 -9.80 -1.53
CA ASN A 69 29.37 -9.50 -0.85
C ASN A 69 28.98 -9.57 0.63
N GLU A 70 29.37 -10.66 1.29
CA GLU A 70 29.07 -10.90 2.70
C GLU A 70 29.76 -9.88 3.63
N GLU A 71 30.37 -8.84 3.08
CA GLU A 71 30.96 -7.75 3.86
C GLU A 71 30.01 -7.15 4.89
N TRP A 72 28.71 -7.13 4.59
CA TRP A 72 27.70 -6.67 5.54
C TRP A 72 27.60 -7.54 6.80
N ARG A 73 28.08 -8.80 6.73
CA ARG A 73 28.14 -9.68 7.91
C ARG A 73 29.15 -9.21 8.94
N SER A 74 30.15 -8.41 8.55
CA SER A 74 31.11 -7.79 9.45
C SER A 74 30.59 -6.57 10.20
N LEU A 75 29.39 -6.06 9.85
CA LEU A 75 28.79 -4.91 10.51
C LEU A 75 28.28 -5.29 11.92
N PRO A 76 28.10 -4.29 12.80
CA PRO A 76 27.38 -4.49 14.07
C PRO A 76 26.01 -5.11 13.84
N VAL A 77 25.54 -5.92 14.78
CA VAL A 77 24.29 -6.71 14.65
C VAL A 77 23.08 -5.85 14.31
N GLU A 78 22.96 -4.66 14.89
CA GLU A 78 21.89 -3.70 14.57
C GLU A 78 21.88 -3.32 13.08
N LYS A 79 23.07 -3.09 12.50
CA LYS A 79 23.20 -2.75 11.07
C LYS A 79 22.98 -3.97 10.16
N ARG A 80 23.28 -5.16 10.64
CA ARG A 80 22.95 -6.40 9.94
C ARG A 80 21.44 -6.60 9.86
N LEU A 81 20.71 -6.35 10.95
CA LEU A 81 19.25 -6.40 10.99
C LEU A 81 18.61 -5.36 10.05
N GLU A 82 19.08 -4.11 10.09
CA GLU A 82 18.62 -3.07 9.14
C GLU A 82 18.86 -3.49 7.69
N HIS A 83 20.06 -4.00 7.38
CA HIS A 83 20.42 -4.45 6.04
C HIS A 83 19.56 -5.63 5.58
N ALA A 84 19.37 -6.64 6.45
CA ALA A 84 18.52 -7.79 6.16
C ALA A 84 17.05 -7.37 5.84
N LEU A 85 16.52 -6.40 6.57
CA LEU A 85 15.18 -5.84 6.31
C LEU A 85 15.14 -5.12 4.95
N VAL A 86 16.09 -4.23 4.68
CA VAL A 86 16.10 -3.45 3.42
C VAL A 86 16.29 -4.34 2.20
N LYS A 87 17.12 -5.38 2.30
CA LYS A 87 17.39 -6.33 1.20
C LYS A 87 16.41 -7.51 1.15
N GLY A 88 15.63 -7.73 2.20
CA GLY A 88 14.68 -8.85 2.27
C GLY A 88 15.37 -10.20 2.51
N ILE A 89 16.52 -10.22 3.22
CA ILE A 89 17.33 -11.42 3.49
C ILE A 89 16.81 -12.11 4.74
N THR A 90 16.39 -13.38 4.61
CA THR A 90 15.87 -14.18 5.73
C THR A 90 16.88 -15.15 6.32
N ALA A 91 17.98 -15.42 5.62
CA ALA A 91 18.91 -16.51 5.94
C ALA A 91 19.50 -16.41 7.36
N PHE A 92 19.81 -15.19 7.84
CA PHE A 92 20.49 -14.97 9.13
C PHE A 92 19.61 -14.23 10.15
N ILE A 93 18.37 -13.99 9.82
CA ILE A 93 17.53 -13.06 10.61
C ILE A 93 17.29 -13.54 12.04
N VAL A 94 17.10 -14.84 12.25
CA VAL A 94 16.86 -15.42 13.57
C VAL A 94 18.11 -15.33 14.43
N GLU A 95 19.28 -15.67 13.87
CA GLU A 95 20.57 -15.62 14.55
C GLU A 95 20.95 -14.19 14.96
N ASP A 96 20.84 -13.25 14.00
CA ASP A 96 21.12 -11.83 14.24
C ASP A 96 20.13 -11.21 15.24
N THR A 97 18.85 -11.62 15.19
CA THR A 97 17.85 -11.17 16.16
C THR A 97 18.18 -11.66 17.56
N GLU A 98 18.61 -12.92 17.71
CA GLU A 98 19.01 -13.48 19.00
C GLU A 98 20.28 -12.79 19.54
N GLU A 99 21.28 -12.59 18.69
CA GLU A 99 22.49 -11.87 19.08
C GLU A 99 22.16 -10.45 19.57
N CYS A 100 21.30 -9.74 18.84
CA CYS A 100 20.86 -8.40 19.24
C CYS A 100 20.06 -8.42 20.55
N ARG A 101 19.17 -9.41 20.72
CA ARG A 101 18.39 -9.59 21.95
C ARG A 101 19.27 -9.74 23.17
N GLN A 102 20.36 -10.51 23.05
CA GLN A 102 21.31 -10.72 24.16
C GLN A 102 22.10 -9.45 24.54
N GLN A 103 22.20 -8.50 23.60
CA GLN A 103 22.85 -7.20 23.85
C GLN A 103 21.88 -6.14 24.40
N CYS A 104 20.59 -6.34 24.29
CA CYS A 104 19.53 -5.45 24.77
C CYS A 104 19.12 -5.78 26.20
N ALA A 105 18.68 -4.79 26.96
CA ALA A 105 18.16 -4.99 28.30
C ALA A 105 16.79 -5.71 28.27
N ARG A 106 15.99 -5.43 27.23
CA ARG A 106 14.67 -6.02 27.01
C ARG A 106 14.48 -6.49 25.59
N PRO A 107 13.82 -7.64 25.35
CA PRO A 107 13.57 -8.19 24.00
C PRO A 107 12.82 -7.21 23.07
N ILE A 108 11.95 -6.36 23.63
CA ILE A 108 11.17 -5.38 22.86
C ILE A 108 12.07 -4.31 22.20
N GLU A 109 13.23 -4.00 22.79
CA GLU A 109 14.15 -2.98 22.26
C GLU A 109 14.72 -3.36 20.89
N VAL A 110 14.83 -4.65 20.59
CA VAL A 110 15.24 -5.13 19.26
C VAL A 110 14.20 -4.71 18.21
N ILE A 111 12.91 -4.75 18.58
CA ILE A 111 11.82 -4.35 17.68
C ILE A 111 11.80 -2.83 17.54
N GLU A 112 11.79 -2.10 18.67
CA GLU A 112 11.67 -0.65 18.70
C GLU A 112 12.91 0.09 18.16
N GLY A 113 14.08 -0.57 18.18
CA GLY A 113 15.35 -0.06 17.64
C GLY A 113 15.63 -0.54 16.23
N PRO A 114 16.56 -1.51 16.07
CA PRO A 114 17.11 -1.87 14.75
C PRO A 114 16.08 -2.37 13.74
N LEU A 115 15.08 -3.15 14.17
CA LEU A 115 14.04 -3.65 13.25
C LEU A 115 13.15 -2.52 12.74
N MET A 116 12.73 -1.60 13.60
CA MET A 116 11.94 -0.44 13.17
C MET A 116 12.77 0.55 12.35
N ASN A 117 14.05 0.74 12.67
CA ASN A 117 14.95 1.55 11.86
C ASN A 117 15.05 1.02 10.43
N GLY A 118 15.23 -0.30 10.26
CA GLY A 118 15.21 -0.94 8.95
C GLY A 118 13.89 -0.76 8.21
N MET A 119 12.76 -0.90 8.90
CA MET A 119 11.43 -0.67 8.30
C MET A 119 11.18 0.80 7.93
N ASN A 120 11.72 1.75 8.69
CA ASN A 120 11.66 3.17 8.33
C ASN A 120 12.41 3.43 7.00
N VAL A 121 13.61 2.86 6.83
CA VAL A 121 14.36 2.94 5.56
C VAL A 121 13.57 2.31 4.41
N VAL A 122 12.94 1.15 4.63
CA VAL A 122 12.06 0.50 3.63
C VAL A 122 10.89 1.43 3.25
N GLY A 123 10.26 2.07 4.24
CA GLY A 123 9.17 3.03 4.03
C GLY A 123 9.62 4.25 3.23
N ASP A 124 10.77 4.82 3.55
CA ASP A 124 11.33 5.97 2.84
C ASP A 124 11.71 5.62 1.39
N LEU A 125 12.30 4.45 1.15
CA LEU A 125 12.64 3.95 -0.19
C LEU A 125 11.39 3.67 -1.02
N PHE A 126 10.35 3.10 -0.41
CA PHE A 126 9.07 2.86 -1.07
C PHE A 126 8.37 4.19 -1.40
N GLY A 127 8.31 5.12 -0.46
CA GLY A 127 7.74 6.46 -0.66
C GLY A 127 8.46 7.28 -1.72
N ALA A 128 9.78 7.08 -1.88
CA ALA A 128 10.60 7.71 -2.92
C ALA A 128 10.52 6.98 -4.28
N GLY A 129 9.74 5.91 -4.42
CA GLY A 129 9.65 5.10 -5.64
C GLY A 129 10.92 4.29 -5.97
N LYS A 130 11.84 4.16 -5.01
CA LYS A 130 13.10 3.40 -5.16
C LYS A 130 12.97 1.93 -4.76
N MET A 131 11.88 1.57 -4.11
CA MET A 131 11.55 0.21 -3.72
C MET A 131 10.12 -0.11 -4.17
N PHE A 132 9.88 -1.34 -4.65
CA PHE A 132 8.60 -1.76 -5.16
C PHE A 132 7.89 -2.70 -4.16
N LEU A 133 6.57 -2.83 -4.30
CA LEU A 133 5.75 -3.61 -3.38
C LEU A 133 6.27 -5.03 -3.09
N PRO A 134 6.74 -5.84 -4.07
CA PRO A 134 7.31 -7.15 -3.78
C PRO A 134 8.51 -7.12 -2.84
N GLN A 135 9.33 -6.07 -2.91
CA GLN A 135 10.48 -5.89 -2.01
C GLN A 135 10.02 -5.55 -0.59
N VAL A 136 8.99 -4.70 -0.46
CA VAL A 136 8.37 -4.39 0.84
C VAL A 136 7.76 -5.64 1.47
N VAL A 137 7.12 -6.52 0.67
CA VAL A 137 6.61 -7.82 1.15
C VAL A 137 7.72 -8.72 1.65
N LYS A 138 8.89 -8.75 0.95
CA LYS A 138 10.07 -9.49 1.44
C LYS A 138 10.58 -8.92 2.77
N SER A 139 10.69 -7.59 2.89
CA SER A 139 11.05 -6.92 4.15
C SER A 139 10.08 -7.24 5.29
N ALA A 140 8.77 -7.24 5.02
CA ALA A 140 7.74 -7.61 5.99
C ALA A 140 7.88 -9.09 6.43
N ARG A 141 8.29 -9.99 5.53
CA ARG A 141 8.56 -11.40 5.88
C ARG A 141 9.77 -11.51 6.83
N VAL A 142 10.84 -10.78 6.56
CA VAL A 142 12.02 -10.70 7.44
C VAL A 142 11.62 -10.20 8.83
N MET A 143 10.86 -9.10 8.88
CA MET A 143 10.32 -8.53 10.12
C MET A 143 9.49 -9.56 10.89
N LYS A 144 8.57 -10.26 10.19
CA LYS A 144 7.72 -11.29 10.81
C LYS A 144 8.52 -12.42 11.43
N GLN A 145 9.61 -12.88 10.79
CA GLN A 145 10.46 -13.94 11.32
C GLN A 145 11.24 -13.47 12.56
N ALA A 146 11.81 -12.27 12.52
CA ALA A 146 12.50 -11.68 13.67
C ALA A 146 11.57 -11.55 14.88
N VAL A 147 10.36 -11.02 14.66
CA VAL A 147 9.36 -10.85 15.72
C VAL A 147 8.87 -12.18 16.25
N ALA A 148 8.61 -13.17 15.38
CA ALA A 148 8.20 -14.51 15.81
C ALA A 148 9.23 -15.16 16.75
N HIS A 149 10.52 -14.90 16.52
CA HIS A 149 11.59 -15.34 17.43
C HIS A 149 11.54 -14.61 18.77
N LEU A 150 11.20 -13.33 18.80
CA LEU A 150 11.19 -12.50 20.01
C LEU A 150 9.94 -12.69 20.87
N ILE A 151 8.79 -13.09 20.30
CA ILE A 151 7.52 -13.25 21.00
C ILE A 151 7.64 -14.09 22.29
N PRO A 152 8.23 -15.29 22.30
CA PRO A 152 8.33 -16.10 23.52
C PRO A 152 9.09 -15.39 24.65
N PHE A 153 10.13 -14.63 24.33
CA PHE A 153 10.91 -13.89 25.31
C PHE A 153 10.16 -12.68 25.85
N ILE A 154 9.40 -11.97 24.98
CA ILE A 154 8.55 -10.86 25.37
C ILE A 154 7.41 -11.35 26.26
N GLU A 155 6.82 -12.49 25.94
CA GLU A 155 5.76 -13.11 26.76
C GLU A 155 6.28 -13.56 28.11
N ALA A 156 7.47 -14.17 28.16
CA ALA A 156 8.10 -14.58 29.40
C ALA A 156 8.41 -13.40 30.35
N GLU A 157 8.73 -12.22 29.79
CA GLU A 157 8.99 -11.01 30.56
C GLU A 157 7.71 -10.38 31.14
N LYS A 158 6.57 -10.56 30.48
CA LYS A 158 5.29 -9.92 30.85
C LYS A 158 4.52 -10.59 31.99
N GLY A 159 4.90 -11.81 32.41
CA GLY A 159 4.12 -12.56 33.41
C GLY A 159 2.70 -12.91 32.91
N ASP A 160 1.81 -13.38 33.79
CA ASP A 160 0.52 -14.01 33.46
C ASP A 160 -0.54 -13.15 32.74
N LYS A 161 -0.29 -11.87 32.41
CA LYS A 161 -1.17 -11.02 31.57
C LYS A 161 -0.38 -9.95 30.80
N PRO A 162 -0.11 -10.17 29.52
CA PRO A 162 0.31 -9.07 28.67
C PRO A 162 -0.89 -8.14 28.43
N GLU A 163 -0.96 -7.01 29.10
CA GLU A 163 -1.85 -5.94 28.66
C GLU A 163 -1.33 -5.40 27.31
N ALA A 164 -2.13 -5.55 26.26
CA ALA A 164 -1.84 -4.90 24.99
C ALA A 164 -1.72 -3.39 25.22
N LYS A 165 -0.80 -2.73 24.50
CA LYS A 165 -0.62 -1.25 24.56
C LYS A 165 -1.90 -0.49 24.20
N GLY A 166 -2.83 -1.16 23.52
CA GLY A 166 -4.14 -0.69 23.08
C GLY A 166 -4.67 -1.59 21.98
N LYS A 167 -5.95 -1.44 21.69
CA LYS A 167 -6.67 -2.22 20.68
C LYS A 167 -7.03 -1.36 19.48
N ILE A 168 -6.60 -1.77 18.29
CA ILE A 168 -6.76 -1.02 17.05
C ILE A 168 -7.61 -1.80 16.07
N LEU A 169 -8.74 -1.22 15.66
CA LEU A 169 -9.56 -1.78 14.59
C LEU A 169 -9.01 -1.34 13.24
N MET A 170 -8.84 -2.28 12.32
CA MET A 170 -8.38 -2.03 10.96
C MET A 170 -9.42 -2.50 9.95
N ALA A 171 -9.74 -1.67 8.97
CA ALA A 171 -10.66 -2.02 7.90
C ALA A 171 -10.30 -1.36 6.57
N THR A 172 -10.47 -2.09 5.47
CA THR A 172 -10.58 -1.48 4.15
C THR A 172 -12.05 -1.11 3.94
N VAL A 173 -12.29 0.16 3.60
CA VAL A 173 -13.65 0.72 3.54
C VAL A 173 -14.52 0.07 2.47
N LYS A 174 -15.83 0.28 2.56
CA LYS A 174 -16.84 -0.27 1.64
C LYS A 174 -16.48 0.00 0.19
N GLY A 175 -16.64 -1.03 -0.65
CA GLY A 175 -16.38 -0.98 -2.09
C GLY A 175 -14.92 -1.11 -2.49
N ASP A 176 -14.00 -1.23 -1.53
CA ASP A 176 -12.57 -1.40 -1.78
C ASP A 176 -12.08 -2.78 -1.32
N VAL A 177 -11.32 -3.45 -2.19
CA VAL A 177 -10.80 -4.81 -1.98
C VAL A 177 -9.29 -4.86 -1.70
N HIS A 178 -8.63 -3.70 -1.68
CA HIS A 178 -7.18 -3.62 -1.56
C HIS A 178 -6.76 -3.65 -0.09
N ASP A 179 -6.23 -4.77 0.34
CA ASP A 179 -5.90 -5.05 1.74
C ASP A 179 -4.39 -5.13 2.04
N ILE A 180 -3.52 -5.20 1.03
CA ILE A 180 -2.09 -5.43 1.23
C ILE A 180 -1.49 -4.38 2.17
N GLY A 181 -1.75 -3.10 1.92
CA GLY A 181 -1.25 -2.00 2.77
C GLY A 181 -1.79 -2.09 4.20
N LYS A 182 -3.09 -2.35 4.36
CA LYS A 182 -3.74 -2.54 5.65
C LYS A 182 -3.12 -3.69 6.43
N ASN A 183 -2.91 -4.83 5.76
CA ASN A 183 -2.34 -6.02 6.38
C ASN A 183 -0.90 -5.78 6.85
N ILE A 184 -0.09 -5.07 6.07
CA ILE A 184 1.28 -4.68 6.48
C ILE A 184 1.22 -3.81 7.73
N VAL A 185 0.36 -2.79 7.76
CA VAL A 185 0.18 -1.91 8.93
C VAL A 185 -0.28 -2.72 10.15
N GLY A 186 -1.25 -3.62 9.98
CA GLY A 186 -1.74 -4.51 11.04
C GLY A 186 -0.64 -5.39 11.62
N VAL A 187 0.19 -5.99 10.76
CA VAL A 187 1.34 -6.79 11.20
C VAL A 187 2.33 -5.94 11.99
N VAL A 188 2.71 -4.77 11.47
CA VAL A 188 3.67 -3.87 12.13
C VAL A 188 3.15 -3.40 13.48
N LEU A 189 1.89 -3.01 13.59
CA LEU A 189 1.26 -2.62 14.86
C LEU A 189 1.18 -3.80 15.83
N GLY A 190 0.75 -4.98 15.36
CA GLY A 190 0.70 -6.18 16.18
C GLY A 190 2.06 -6.58 16.75
N CYS A 191 3.11 -6.46 15.94
CA CYS A 191 4.50 -6.68 16.35
C CYS A 191 4.95 -5.71 17.44
N ASN A 192 4.36 -4.53 17.49
CA ASN A 192 4.66 -3.49 18.49
C ASN A 192 3.75 -3.54 19.73
N GLY A 193 3.03 -4.63 19.93
CA GLY A 193 2.26 -4.91 21.13
C GLY A 193 0.86 -4.31 21.14
N TYR A 194 0.29 -3.97 19.99
CA TYR A 194 -1.12 -3.60 19.83
C TYR A 194 -1.97 -4.84 19.51
N ASP A 195 -3.18 -4.89 20.04
CA ASP A 195 -4.19 -5.89 19.69
C ASP A 195 -4.93 -5.41 18.43
N ILE A 196 -4.90 -6.20 17.37
CA ILE A 196 -5.44 -5.82 16.07
C ILE A 196 -6.75 -6.56 15.79
N VAL A 197 -7.81 -5.79 15.63
CA VAL A 197 -9.11 -6.26 15.15
C VAL A 197 -9.22 -5.99 13.66
N ASP A 198 -8.88 -6.96 12.83
CA ASP A 198 -8.95 -6.82 11.37
C ASP A 198 -10.31 -7.26 10.84
N LEU A 199 -11.05 -6.32 10.25
CA LEU A 199 -12.35 -6.57 9.63
C LEU A 199 -12.28 -6.98 8.16
N GLY A 200 -11.07 -6.99 7.56
CA GLY A 200 -10.90 -7.32 6.15
C GLY A 200 -11.23 -6.17 5.20
N VAL A 201 -11.88 -6.50 4.09
CA VAL A 201 -12.15 -5.59 2.97
C VAL A 201 -13.64 -5.33 2.77
N MET A 202 -13.97 -4.27 2.03
CA MET A 202 -15.36 -3.87 1.69
C MET A 202 -16.25 -3.68 2.92
N VAL A 203 -15.71 -3.16 4.01
CA VAL A 203 -16.40 -3.10 5.29
C VAL A 203 -17.29 -1.86 5.37
N PRO A 204 -18.62 -2.00 5.56
CA PRO A 204 -19.52 -0.86 5.74
C PRO A 204 -19.22 -0.09 7.04
N ALA A 205 -19.46 1.23 7.03
CA ALA A 205 -19.28 2.10 8.19
C ALA A 205 -20.00 1.59 9.45
N GLU A 206 -21.22 1.10 9.32
CA GLU A 206 -21.99 0.54 10.41
C GLU A 206 -21.25 -0.62 11.11
N LYS A 207 -20.70 -1.55 10.32
CA LYS A 207 -19.96 -2.71 10.85
C LYS A 207 -18.67 -2.26 11.54
N ILE A 208 -17.94 -1.29 10.96
CA ILE A 208 -16.73 -0.72 11.57
C ILE A 208 -17.07 -0.16 12.96
N LEU A 209 -18.08 0.69 13.05
CA LEU A 209 -18.42 1.40 14.27
C LEU A 209 -19.05 0.48 15.32
N GLN A 210 -19.89 -0.49 14.89
CA GLN A 210 -20.41 -1.51 15.78
C GLN A 210 -19.29 -2.32 16.41
N THR A 211 -18.38 -2.86 15.60
CA THR A 211 -17.27 -3.67 16.10
C THR A 211 -16.33 -2.88 17.00
N ALA A 212 -16.05 -1.60 16.67
CA ALA A 212 -15.23 -0.74 17.50
C ALA A 212 -15.79 -0.62 18.94
N ARG A 213 -17.11 -0.51 19.08
CA ARG A 213 -17.79 -0.49 20.39
C ARG A 213 -17.76 -1.84 21.08
N GLU A 214 -18.17 -2.91 20.39
CA GLU A 214 -18.27 -4.26 20.95
C GLU A 214 -16.91 -4.75 21.45
N GLN A 215 -15.85 -4.49 20.69
CA GLN A 215 -14.49 -4.90 21.00
C GLN A 215 -13.74 -3.90 21.89
N LYS A 216 -14.37 -2.76 22.23
CA LYS A 216 -13.76 -1.67 23.01
C LYS A 216 -12.41 -1.25 22.43
N CYS A 217 -12.41 -0.94 21.13
CA CYS A 217 -11.20 -0.48 20.45
C CYS A 217 -10.82 0.93 20.92
N ASP A 218 -9.52 1.21 20.91
CA ASP A 218 -8.97 2.50 21.29
C ASP A 218 -8.68 3.40 20.08
N ILE A 219 -8.50 2.82 18.89
CA ILE A 219 -8.23 3.51 17.63
C ILE A 219 -9.01 2.81 16.51
N ILE A 220 -9.49 3.59 15.53
CA ILE A 220 -10.01 3.07 14.26
C ILE A 220 -9.05 3.43 13.15
N GLY A 221 -8.58 2.45 12.37
CA GLY A 221 -7.72 2.60 11.20
C GLY A 221 -8.48 2.25 9.92
N LEU A 222 -8.52 3.19 8.97
CA LEU A 222 -9.16 2.99 7.67
C LEU A 222 -8.12 2.95 6.55
N SER A 223 -8.31 2.04 5.62
CA SER A 223 -7.51 1.91 4.41
C SER A 223 -8.39 1.97 3.16
N GLY A 224 -7.81 2.47 2.07
CA GLY A 224 -8.44 2.49 0.75
C GLY A 224 -7.44 2.82 -0.35
N LEU A 225 -7.68 2.29 -1.55
CA LEU A 225 -6.82 2.49 -2.72
C LEU A 225 -7.53 3.18 -3.88
N ILE A 226 -8.83 3.05 -4.01
CA ILE A 226 -9.59 3.61 -5.13
C ILE A 226 -10.24 4.95 -4.76
N THR A 227 -10.54 5.78 -5.75
CA THR A 227 -11.12 7.11 -5.52
C THR A 227 -12.42 7.09 -4.70
N PRO A 228 -13.36 6.15 -4.91
CA PRO A 228 -14.58 6.06 -4.09
C PRO A 228 -14.31 5.81 -2.60
N SER A 229 -13.19 5.19 -2.24
CA SER A 229 -12.82 4.94 -0.85
C SER A 229 -12.62 6.23 -0.06
N LEU A 230 -12.22 7.31 -0.74
CA LEU A 230 -12.04 8.63 -0.13
C LEU A 230 -13.35 9.19 0.41
N ASP A 231 -14.45 9.00 -0.32
CA ASP A 231 -15.77 9.45 0.11
C ASP A 231 -16.33 8.56 1.24
N GLU A 232 -16.06 7.25 1.20
CA GLU A 232 -16.43 6.33 2.28
C GLU A 232 -15.70 6.67 3.59
N MET A 233 -14.43 7.08 3.55
CA MET A 233 -13.72 7.54 4.75
C MET A 233 -14.35 8.81 5.34
N VAL A 234 -14.80 9.74 4.49
CA VAL A 234 -15.57 10.92 4.92
C VAL A 234 -16.89 10.51 5.55
N HIS A 235 -17.58 9.50 4.99
CA HIS A 235 -18.80 8.96 5.53
C HIS A 235 -18.60 8.35 6.92
N VAL A 236 -17.56 7.50 7.10
CA VAL A 236 -17.22 6.92 8.42
C VAL A 236 -16.98 8.02 9.46
N ALA A 237 -16.21 9.06 9.11
CA ALA A 237 -15.93 10.18 10.01
C ALA A 237 -17.22 10.92 10.44
N ARG A 238 -18.15 11.15 9.52
CA ARG A 238 -19.47 11.73 9.84
C ARG A 238 -20.28 10.85 10.78
N GLU A 239 -20.28 9.54 10.52
CA GLU A 239 -21.00 8.59 11.36
C GLU A 239 -20.38 8.49 12.76
N MET A 240 -19.06 8.55 12.88
CA MET A 240 -18.36 8.66 14.18
C MET A 240 -18.83 9.89 14.94
N GLN A 241 -18.88 11.05 14.29
CA GLN A 241 -19.37 12.31 14.89
C GLN A 241 -20.82 12.18 15.32
N ARG A 242 -21.70 11.72 14.41
CA ARG A 242 -23.12 11.57 14.67
C ARG A 242 -23.42 10.64 15.83
N GLN A 243 -22.63 9.58 15.98
CA GLN A 243 -22.80 8.56 17.02
C GLN A 243 -22.06 8.86 18.31
N GLY A 244 -21.37 10.01 18.43
CA GLY A 244 -20.69 10.44 19.63
C GLY A 244 -19.44 9.59 19.98
N PHE A 245 -18.71 9.12 18.98
CA PHE A 245 -17.43 8.45 19.23
C PHE A 245 -16.39 9.44 19.76
N GLU A 246 -15.50 8.99 20.62
CA GLU A 246 -14.38 9.72 21.19
C GLU A 246 -13.07 8.93 20.98
N LEU A 247 -12.95 8.27 19.82
CA LEU A 247 -11.79 7.48 19.43
C LEU A 247 -11.04 8.16 18.30
N PRO A 248 -9.69 8.18 18.33
CA PRO A 248 -8.91 8.68 17.20
C PRO A 248 -9.13 7.84 15.95
N LEU A 249 -9.10 8.52 14.80
CA LEU A 249 -9.24 7.95 13.48
C LEU A 249 -7.93 8.07 12.70
N MET A 250 -7.34 6.95 12.33
CA MET A 250 -6.15 6.87 11.47
C MET A 250 -6.58 6.63 10.02
N ILE A 251 -6.05 7.42 9.10
CA ILE A 251 -6.34 7.35 7.66
C ILE A 251 -5.09 6.94 6.91
N GLY A 252 -5.16 5.86 6.16
CA GLY A 252 -4.07 5.36 5.32
C GLY A 252 -4.55 4.79 3.99
N GLY A 253 -3.61 4.41 3.15
CA GLY A 253 -3.85 3.86 1.82
C GLY A 253 -3.27 4.73 0.69
N ALA A 254 -2.97 4.11 -0.45
CA ALA A 254 -2.16 4.73 -1.50
C ALA A 254 -2.80 5.95 -2.18
N THR A 255 -4.13 6.05 -2.21
CA THR A 255 -4.83 7.23 -2.77
C THR A 255 -5.13 8.30 -1.73
N THR A 256 -4.93 7.99 -0.45
CA THR A 256 -5.13 8.96 0.62
C THR A 256 -3.99 9.98 0.65
N SER A 257 -4.28 11.15 1.17
CA SER A 257 -3.27 12.19 1.31
C SER A 257 -3.55 13.08 2.52
N LYS A 258 -2.51 13.75 3.03
CA LYS A 258 -2.66 14.75 4.08
C LYS A 258 -3.67 15.84 3.67
N ALA A 259 -3.64 16.27 2.41
CA ALA A 259 -4.57 17.28 1.89
C ALA A 259 -6.04 16.80 1.92
N HIS A 260 -6.30 15.59 1.46
CA HIS A 260 -7.66 15.02 1.52
C HIS A 260 -8.13 14.85 2.97
N THR A 261 -7.29 14.31 3.83
CA THR A 261 -7.60 14.14 5.25
C THR A 261 -7.91 15.48 5.92
N ALA A 262 -7.06 16.50 5.71
CA ALA A 262 -7.22 17.82 6.30
C ALA A 262 -8.46 18.59 5.78
N VAL A 263 -8.78 18.45 4.48
CA VAL A 263 -9.85 19.23 3.83
C VAL A 263 -11.22 18.55 3.92
N LYS A 264 -11.25 17.22 3.82
CA LYS A 264 -12.51 16.47 3.64
C LYS A 264 -12.91 15.63 4.84
N ILE A 265 -11.95 14.97 5.52
CA ILE A 265 -12.26 14.02 6.60
C ILE A 265 -12.29 14.71 7.96
N GLU A 266 -11.17 15.35 8.35
CA GLU A 266 -11.01 15.95 9.69
C GLU A 266 -12.12 16.94 10.04
N PRO A 267 -12.62 17.82 9.15
CA PRO A 267 -13.72 18.71 9.47
C PRO A 267 -15.06 18.01 9.76
N LYS A 268 -15.16 16.71 9.54
CA LYS A 268 -16.37 15.91 9.78
C LYS A 268 -16.36 15.16 11.09
N TYR A 269 -15.22 15.18 11.80
CA TYR A 269 -15.07 14.51 13.08
C TYR A 269 -14.20 15.35 14.02
N SER A 270 -14.83 15.95 15.01
CA SER A 270 -14.18 16.88 15.96
C SER A 270 -14.02 16.33 17.38
N ASN A 271 -14.70 15.21 17.70
CA ASN A 271 -14.69 14.65 19.06
C ASN A 271 -13.30 14.10 19.44
N ASP A 272 -12.53 13.63 18.47
CA ASP A 272 -11.13 13.21 18.68
C ASP A 272 -10.28 13.52 17.41
N ALA A 273 -9.05 13.03 17.38
CA ALA A 273 -8.11 13.28 16.33
C ALA A 273 -8.39 12.47 15.05
N VAL A 274 -8.17 13.08 13.89
CA VAL A 274 -8.08 12.41 12.59
C VAL A 274 -6.65 12.56 12.09
N ILE A 275 -5.93 11.46 11.96
CA ILE A 275 -4.50 11.48 11.63
C ILE A 275 -4.23 10.75 10.31
N TYR A 276 -3.61 11.45 9.37
CA TYR A 276 -3.09 10.83 8.17
C TYR A 276 -1.78 10.09 8.47
N VAL A 277 -1.73 8.82 8.08
CA VAL A 277 -0.56 7.96 8.23
C VAL A 277 0.01 7.68 6.86
N THR A 278 1.22 8.15 6.62
CA THR A 278 1.89 8.09 5.31
C THR A 278 2.22 6.65 4.90
N ASP A 279 2.71 5.87 5.85
CA ASP A 279 3.21 4.51 5.62
C ASP A 279 3.12 3.65 6.89
N ALA A 280 3.39 2.35 6.74
CA ALA A 280 3.28 1.39 7.83
C ALA A 280 4.28 1.65 8.97
N SER A 281 5.48 2.15 8.65
CA SER A 281 6.51 2.40 9.65
C SER A 281 6.11 3.52 10.62
N ARG A 282 5.38 4.53 10.11
CA ARG A 282 4.92 5.67 10.91
C ARG A 282 3.66 5.36 11.73
N ALA A 283 2.94 4.29 11.39
CA ALA A 283 1.72 3.90 12.09
C ALA A 283 1.95 3.66 13.59
N VAL A 284 3.09 3.05 13.95
CA VAL A 284 3.44 2.74 15.34
C VAL A 284 3.64 4.03 16.15
N GLY A 285 4.45 4.96 15.62
CA GLY A 285 4.69 6.25 16.29
C GLY A 285 3.41 7.07 16.47
N VAL A 286 2.51 7.02 15.46
CA VAL A 286 1.19 7.68 15.54
C VAL A 286 0.32 7.02 16.60
N ALA A 287 0.18 5.70 16.59
CA ALA A 287 -0.61 4.97 17.57
C ALA A 287 -0.10 5.18 19.00
N THR A 288 1.22 5.16 19.20
CA THR A 288 1.84 5.43 20.51
C THR A 288 1.49 6.83 21.03
N GLN A 289 1.58 7.85 20.17
CA GLN A 289 1.24 9.22 20.56
C GLN A 289 -0.26 9.38 20.84
N LEU A 290 -1.13 8.74 20.07
CA LEU A 290 -2.58 8.81 20.24
C LEU A 290 -3.06 8.15 21.54
N LEU A 291 -2.39 7.09 21.99
CA LEU A 291 -2.75 6.37 23.22
C LEU A 291 -2.04 6.90 24.48
N SER A 292 -1.01 7.72 24.31
CA SER A 292 -0.33 8.35 25.45
C SER A 292 -1.13 9.53 25.99
N LYS A 293 -1.48 9.51 27.26
CA LYS A 293 -2.17 10.62 27.93
C LYS A 293 -1.34 11.91 27.93
N GLU A 294 -0.02 11.80 27.94
CA GLU A 294 0.90 12.93 27.99
C GLU A 294 1.18 13.50 26.59
N LEU A 295 1.39 12.63 25.58
CA LEU A 295 1.81 13.05 24.25
C LEU A 295 0.62 13.44 23.35
N LYS A 296 -0.55 12.83 23.55
CA LYS A 296 -1.72 13.04 22.70
C LYS A 296 -2.11 14.49 22.52
N PRO A 297 -2.24 15.32 23.59
CA PRO A 297 -2.70 16.70 23.44
C PRO A 297 -1.80 17.53 22.51
N GLY A 298 -0.50 17.51 22.75
CA GLY A 298 0.47 18.24 21.93
C GLY A 298 0.56 17.73 20.50
N PHE A 299 0.47 16.41 20.30
CA PHE A 299 0.47 15.80 18.97
C PHE A 299 -0.76 16.18 18.16
N VAL A 300 -1.94 16.12 18.76
CA VAL A 300 -3.21 16.47 18.11
C VAL A 300 -3.26 17.96 17.78
N GLU A 301 -2.85 18.84 18.70
CA GLU A 301 -2.79 20.28 18.47
C GLU A 301 -1.86 20.62 17.30
N LYS A 302 -0.64 20.09 17.30
CA LYS A 302 0.31 20.26 16.19
C LYS A 302 -0.28 19.81 14.86
N THR A 303 -0.92 18.64 14.81
CA THR A 303 -1.52 18.11 13.59
C THR A 303 -2.68 18.99 13.11
N ARG A 304 -3.52 19.49 14.02
CA ARG A 304 -4.62 20.41 13.66
C ARG A 304 -4.09 21.73 13.07
N LEU A 305 -3.03 22.29 13.64
CA LEU A 305 -2.38 23.49 13.08
C LEU A 305 -1.83 23.22 11.67
N GLU A 306 -1.15 22.10 11.47
CA GLU A 306 -0.70 21.70 10.13
C GLU A 306 -1.87 21.55 9.15
N TYR A 307 -3.01 21.02 9.59
CA TYR A 307 -4.20 20.88 8.74
C TYR A 307 -4.86 22.21 8.41
N VAL A 308 -4.81 23.22 9.29
CA VAL A 308 -5.26 24.58 8.98
C VAL A 308 -4.43 25.15 7.82
N ASP A 309 -3.10 25.08 7.92
CA ASP A 309 -2.19 25.56 6.87
C ASP A 309 -2.43 24.81 5.52
N VAL A 310 -2.63 23.49 5.57
CA VAL A 310 -2.96 22.70 4.37
C VAL A 310 -4.29 23.13 3.74
N ARG A 311 -5.31 23.42 4.55
CA ARG A 311 -6.61 23.94 4.06
C ARG A 311 -6.47 25.28 3.39
N GLU A 312 -5.73 26.22 4.00
CA GLU A 312 -5.49 27.54 3.44
C GLU A 312 -4.74 27.49 2.09
N ARG A 313 -3.68 26.69 2.03
CA ARG A 313 -2.93 26.49 0.77
C ARG A 313 -3.82 25.86 -0.32
N THR A 314 -4.68 24.90 0.05
CA THR A 314 -5.57 24.24 -0.91
C THR A 314 -6.65 25.20 -1.38
N ALA A 315 -7.24 26.02 -0.52
CA ALA A 315 -8.21 27.05 -0.88
C ALA A 315 -7.62 28.10 -1.82
N ASN A 316 -6.41 28.58 -1.52
CA ASN A 316 -5.70 29.55 -2.36
C ASN A 316 -5.34 28.98 -3.76
N ARG A 317 -5.00 27.68 -3.84
CA ARG A 317 -4.74 27.00 -5.11
C ARG A 317 -6.03 26.84 -5.93
N SER A 318 -7.14 26.50 -5.29
CA SER A 318 -8.45 26.38 -5.97
C SER A 318 -8.97 27.72 -6.45
N ALA A 319 -8.72 28.82 -5.74
CA ALA A 319 -9.10 30.17 -6.13
C ALA A 319 -8.35 30.68 -7.38
N ARG A 320 -7.19 30.09 -7.70
CA ARG A 320 -6.42 30.42 -8.91
C ARG A 320 -6.90 29.70 -10.17
N THR A 321 -7.83 28.75 -10.06
CA THR A 321 -8.39 28.05 -11.22
C THR A 321 -9.64 28.78 -11.67
N ASP A 322 -9.54 29.57 -12.74
CA ASP A 322 -10.66 30.21 -13.43
C ASP A 322 -11.58 29.12 -14.00
N ARG A 323 -12.58 28.73 -13.20
CA ARG A 323 -13.58 27.77 -13.65
C ARG A 323 -14.71 28.51 -14.33
N LEU A 324 -14.99 28.12 -15.57
CA LEU A 324 -16.17 28.61 -16.27
C LEU A 324 -17.44 28.23 -15.49
N SER A 325 -18.39 29.14 -15.40
CA SER A 325 -19.74 28.80 -14.97
C SER A 325 -20.38 27.82 -15.96
N TYR A 326 -21.40 27.07 -15.53
CA TYR A 326 -22.11 26.17 -16.44
C TYR A 326 -22.64 26.86 -17.70
N ALA A 327 -23.18 28.07 -17.56
CA ALA A 327 -23.64 28.87 -18.69
C ALA A 327 -22.50 29.23 -19.66
N GLN A 328 -21.34 29.64 -19.15
CA GLN A 328 -20.16 29.92 -19.96
C GLN A 328 -19.61 28.66 -20.63
N ALA A 329 -19.61 27.51 -19.95
CA ALA A 329 -19.19 26.25 -20.52
C ALA A 329 -20.12 25.79 -21.66
N ILE A 330 -21.44 25.98 -21.50
CA ILE A 330 -22.42 25.73 -22.59
C ILE A 330 -22.20 26.66 -23.77
N ALA A 331 -21.97 27.96 -23.51
CA ALA A 331 -21.70 28.94 -24.57
C ALA A 331 -20.38 28.64 -25.32
N ALA A 332 -19.37 28.11 -24.61
CA ALA A 332 -18.08 27.72 -25.18
C ALA A 332 -18.08 26.30 -25.81
N LYS A 333 -19.23 25.60 -25.80
CA LYS A 333 -19.34 24.27 -26.39
C LYS A 333 -18.94 24.30 -27.87
N PRO A 334 -18.04 23.40 -28.31
CA PRO A 334 -17.75 23.25 -29.74
C PRO A 334 -19.04 23.00 -30.53
N GLN A 335 -19.23 23.76 -31.60
CA GLN A 335 -20.34 23.53 -32.51
C GLN A 335 -19.88 22.61 -33.63
N TYR A 336 -20.44 21.40 -33.64
CA TYR A 336 -20.20 20.45 -34.71
C TYR A 336 -21.41 20.45 -35.65
N ASP A 337 -21.13 20.56 -36.94
CA ASP A 337 -22.17 20.37 -37.96
C ASP A 337 -22.41 18.85 -38.20
N TRP A 338 -23.25 18.31 -37.37
CA TRP A 338 -23.63 16.90 -37.49
C TRP A 338 -24.47 16.62 -38.75
N ALA A 339 -25.09 17.64 -39.34
CA ALA A 339 -25.89 17.47 -40.55
C ALA A 339 -25.01 17.23 -41.80
N SER A 340 -23.82 17.81 -41.85
CA SER A 340 -22.86 17.58 -42.92
C SER A 340 -21.90 16.45 -42.66
N TYR A 341 -21.83 15.95 -41.40
CA TYR A 341 -20.91 14.89 -41.04
C TYR A 341 -21.34 13.54 -41.66
N GLN A 342 -20.51 13.01 -42.53
CA GLN A 342 -20.68 11.67 -43.07
C GLN A 342 -19.68 10.73 -42.38
N PRO A 343 -20.15 9.79 -41.55
CA PRO A 343 -19.28 8.81 -40.95
C PRO A 343 -18.62 7.94 -42.00
N ALA A 344 -17.35 7.60 -41.77
CA ALA A 344 -16.64 6.69 -42.65
C ALA A 344 -17.37 5.32 -42.69
N VAL A 345 -17.71 4.89 -43.86
CA VAL A 345 -18.31 3.58 -44.07
C VAL A 345 -17.19 2.53 -44.11
N PRO A 346 -17.17 1.54 -43.23
CA PRO A 346 -16.15 0.48 -43.27
C PRO A 346 -16.25 -0.31 -44.59
N SER A 347 -15.11 -0.68 -45.13
CA SER A 347 -15.05 -1.47 -46.38
C SER A 347 -15.66 -2.87 -46.27
N PHE A 348 -15.80 -3.35 -45.04
CA PHE A 348 -16.51 -4.60 -44.68
C PHE A 348 -17.03 -4.53 -43.26
N THR A 349 -18.03 -5.39 -42.96
CA THR A 349 -18.55 -5.60 -41.60
C THR A 349 -18.34 -7.07 -41.23
N GLY A 350 -18.14 -7.33 -39.92
CA GLY A 350 -17.87 -8.66 -39.40
C GLY A 350 -16.38 -8.92 -39.17
N VAL A 351 -16.03 -10.19 -38.98
CA VAL A 351 -14.64 -10.62 -38.74
C VAL A 351 -13.99 -11.00 -40.07
N LYS A 352 -12.83 -10.39 -40.34
CA LYS A 352 -11.98 -10.75 -41.46
C LYS A 352 -10.60 -11.11 -40.95
N VAL A 353 -10.13 -12.31 -41.27
CA VAL A 353 -8.76 -12.75 -40.97
C VAL A 353 -7.85 -12.24 -42.08
N LEU A 354 -6.79 -11.56 -41.71
CA LEU A 354 -5.74 -11.09 -42.62
C LEU A 354 -4.52 -11.99 -42.39
N GLU A 355 -4.21 -12.84 -43.39
CA GLU A 355 -3.14 -13.85 -43.27
C GLU A 355 -1.80 -13.33 -43.77
N ASP A 356 -1.80 -12.34 -44.69
CA ASP A 356 -0.59 -11.78 -45.27
C ASP A 356 -0.55 -10.26 -45.02
N ILE A 357 -0.05 -9.84 -43.84
CA ILE A 357 0.19 -8.42 -43.56
C ILE A 357 1.68 -8.13 -43.71
N ASP A 358 2.02 -7.22 -44.63
CA ASP A 358 3.36 -6.73 -44.74
C ASP A 358 3.75 -5.92 -43.48
N LEU A 359 4.74 -6.43 -42.75
CA LEU A 359 5.22 -5.80 -41.49
C LEU A 359 5.76 -4.39 -41.69
N ARG A 360 6.27 -4.03 -42.88
CA ARG A 360 6.73 -2.67 -43.17
C ARG A 360 5.56 -1.70 -43.22
N THR A 361 4.48 -2.11 -43.91
CA THR A 361 3.24 -1.34 -43.93
C THR A 361 2.66 -1.21 -42.52
N LEU A 362 2.65 -2.27 -41.74
CA LEU A 362 2.15 -2.24 -40.38
C LEU A 362 2.97 -1.27 -39.50
N ALA A 363 4.29 -1.25 -39.66
CA ALA A 363 5.18 -0.39 -38.91
C ALA A 363 4.89 1.12 -39.11
N GLU A 364 4.38 1.52 -40.30
CA GLU A 364 4.00 2.92 -40.58
C GLU A 364 2.79 3.38 -39.73
N TYR A 365 1.98 2.44 -39.26
CA TYR A 365 0.79 2.74 -38.44
C TYR A 365 1.01 2.53 -36.94
N ILE A 366 2.22 2.16 -36.52
CA ILE A 366 2.58 2.05 -35.09
C ILE A 366 2.83 3.44 -34.51
N CYS A 367 1.95 3.88 -33.61
CA CYS A 367 2.12 5.13 -32.92
C CYS A 367 3.10 4.95 -31.74
N LEU A 368 4.37 5.30 -31.94
CA LEU A 368 5.42 5.21 -30.93
C LEU A 368 5.21 6.17 -29.75
N LEU A 369 4.33 7.18 -29.87
CA LEU A 369 4.02 8.11 -28.79
C LEU A 369 3.40 7.40 -27.56
N TYR A 370 2.64 6.33 -27.80
CA TYR A 370 1.99 5.56 -26.71
C TYR A 370 2.74 4.29 -26.35
N THR A 371 3.78 3.92 -27.08
CA THR A 371 4.56 2.69 -26.86
C THR A 371 5.96 2.95 -26.33
N SER A 372 6.44 4.18 -26.36
CA SER A 372 7.73 4.56 -25.79
C SER A 372 7.52 5.42 -24.55
N PRO A 373 8.14 5.09 -23.40
CA PRO A 373 8.12 5.98 -22.25
C PRO A 373 8.79 7.31 -22.65
N SER A 374 8.08 8.40 -22.40
CA SER A 374 8.66 9.73 -22.60
C SER A 374 9.80 9.93 -21.59
N PRO A 375 10.99 10.41 -22.01
CA PRO A 375 12.08 10.71 -21.10
C PRO A 375 11.81 11.91 -20.20
N ARG A 376 10.61 12.49 -20.21
CA ARG A 376 10.29 13.79 -19.57
C ARG A 376 9.02 13.76 -18.71
N ASP A 377 8.40 12.59 -18.45
CA ASP A 377 7.28 12.49 -17.53
C ASP A 377 7.69 11.88 -16.19
#